data_86ddbe024f94ab84e65897a0befdf1f3
#
_entry.id   86ddbe024f94ab84e65897a0befdf1f3
#
_cell.length_a   1.000
_cell.length_b   1.000
_cell.length_c   1.000
_cell.angle_alpha   90.00
_cell.angle_beta   90.00
_cell.angle_gamma   90.00
#
_symmetry.space_group_name_H-M   'P 1'
#
loop_
_entity.id
_entity.type
_entity.pdbx_description
1 polymer ?
#
loop_
_entity_poly.entity_id
_entity_poly.type
_entity_poly.pdbx_seq_one_letter_code
_entity_poly.pdbx_strand_id
1 'polypeptide(L)'
;MNTNDLNTALYEKMAAEQDKYRDWLKSQPPEEILHHTYEYTVREDIVMAMEELVLTDAQAQTLLESPSPLEDVYRYFDKLETGYMDVIRDSIESRANEVCREPEELNPMVVYLHSASYATKHGETDAYWLSDQANYSCKVAIEQAISTHYGDNRLDTASAVQEVMEKFGPERMNFILANTIQHKDADGRISRDNKAWAKTIPMPEDSATSQQCADLIVDRVNPGLVDLFTRQARKAVQEKEKGSVLQKLKQELPAHKPAA
;
A
#
# COMPACT_ATOMS: atom_id res chain seq x y z
N MET A 1 -6.18 45.51 -18.00
CA MET A 1 -6.43 44.08 -18.09
C MET A 1 -6.47 43.56 -16.67
N ASN A 2 -7.41 42.71 -16.32
CA ASN A 2 -7.53 42.13 -14.97
C ASN A 2 -6.50 40.98 -14.87
N THR A 3 -6.02 40.62 -13.68
CA THR A 3 -5.04 39.54 -13.44
C THR A 3 -5.48 38.23 -14.10
N ASN A 4 -6.77 37.91 -14.08
CA ASN A 4 -7.33 36.75 -14.78
C ASN A 4 -7.17 36.84 -16.32
N ASP A 5 -7.27 38.04 -16.89
CA ASP A 5 -7.16 38.19 -18.36
C ASP A 5 -5.72 37.95 -18.84
N LEU A 6 -4.71 38.36 -18.04
CA LEU A 6 -3.29 38.17 -18.38
C LEU A 6 -2.87 36.69 -18.24
N ASN A 7 -3.33 36.01 -17.19
CA ASN A 7 -3.05 34.58 -17.00
C ASN A 7 -3.70 33.72 -18.10
N THR A 8 -4.95 34.04 -18.46
CA THR A 8 -5.65 33.37 -19.56
C THR A 8 -4.92 33.60 -20.89
N ALA A 9 -4.51 34.84 -21.20
CA ALA A 9 -3.79 35.14 -22.43
C ALA A 9 -2.42 34.44 -22.49
N LEU A 10 -1.73 34.32 -21.36
CA LEU A 10 -0.47 33.58 -21.27
C LEU A 10 -0.68 32.09 -21.50
N TYR A 11 -1.67 31.49 -20.85
CA TYR A 11 -2.05 30.10 -21.07
C TYR A 11 -2.38 29.81 -22.54
N GLU A 12 -3.23 30.62 -23.17
CA GLU A 12 -3.58 30.47 -24.58
C GLU A 12 -2.38 30.57 -25.51
N LYS A 13 -1.44 31.50 -25.20
CA LYS A 13 -0.21 31.63 -25.96
C LYS A 13 0.70 30.42 -25.83
N MET A 14 0.90 29.88 -24.61
CA MET A 14 1.68 28.68 -24.36
C MET A 14 1.05 27.43 -24.99
N ALA A 15 -0.27 27.28 -24.89
CA ALA A 15 -1.01 26.18 -25.52
C ALA A 15 -0.88 26.22 -27.05
N ALA A 16 -1.00 27.39 -27.67
CA ALA A 16 -0.79 27.54 -29.11
C ALA A 16 0.65 27.26 -29.54
N GLU A 17 1.63 27.55 -28.70
CA GLU A 17 3.05 27.22 -28.93
C GLU A 17 3.26 25.69 -28.87
N GLN A 18 2.64 25.01 -27.89
CA GLN A 18 2.67 23.57 -27.76
C GLN A 18 2.00 22.87 -28.95
N ASP A 19 0.88 23.38 -29.43
CA ASP A 19 0.21 22.84 -30.63
C ASP A 19 1.12 22.89 -31.86
N LYS A 20 1.83 24.00 -32.06
CA LYS A 20 2.82 24.14 -33.16
C LYS A 20 3.98 23.15 -33.02
N TYR A 21 4.48 22.99 -31.80
CA TYR A 21 5.56 22.04 -31.53
C TYR A 21 5.10 20.58 -31.81
N ARG A 22 3.91 20.22 -31.36
CA ARG A 22 3.29 18.92 -31.64
C ARG A 22 3.11 18.65 -33.13
N ASP A 23 2.65 19.63 -33.88
CA ASP A 23 2.45 19.49 -35.34
C ASP A 23 3.79 19.39 -36.07
N TRP A 24 4.80 20.14 -35.64
CA TRP A 24 6.16 19.99 -36.13
C TRP A 24 6.71 18.58 -35.84
N LEU A 25 6.55 18.10 -34.60
CA LEU A 25 7.01 16.78 -34.18
C LEU A 25 6.37 15.65 -35.02
N LYS A 26 5.09 15.73 -35.30
CA LYS A 26 4.38 14.77 -36.18
C LYS A 26 4.93 14.74 -37.61
N SER A 27 5.57 15.79 -38.04
CA SER A 27 6.19 15.86 -39.37
C SER A 27 7.61 15.27 -39.41
N GLN A 28 8.18 14.92 -38.27
CA GLN A 28 9.54 14.40 -38.17
C GLN A 28 9.58 12.87 -38.42
N PRO A 29 10.75 12.34 -38.83
CA PRO A 29 10.97 10.89 -38.85
C PRO A 29 10.80 10.27 -37.44
N PRO A 30 10.42 8.98 -37.34
CA PRO A 30 10.22 8.33 -36.04
C PRO A 30 11.41 8.42 -35.08
N GLU A 31 12.62 8.35 -35.57
CA GLU A 31 13.85 8.47 -34.77
C GLU A 31 13.96 9.86 -34.12
N GLU A 32 13.67 10.93 -34.87
CA GLU A 32 13.67 12.29 -34.36
C GLU A 32 12.55 12.52 -33.32
N ILE A 33 11.37 11.91 -33.53
CA ILE A 33 10.28 11.98 -32.55
C ILE A 33 10.74 11.44 -31.20
N LEU A 34 11.45 10.30 -31.18
CA LEU A 34 11.95 9.69 -29.95
C LEU A 34 12.94 10.60 -29.20
N HIS A 35 13.79 11.36 -29.91
CA HIS A 35 14.71 12.29 -29.28
C HIS A 35 14.02 13.47 -28.59
N HIS A 36 12.84 13.86 -29.06
CA HIS A 36 12.09 15.00 -28.53
C HIS A 36 10.95 14.60 -27.59
N THR A 37 10.78 13.31 -27.27
CA THR A 37 9.66 12.84 -26.44
C THR A 37 9.69 13.43 -25.04
N TYR A 38 10.86 13.54 -24.43
CA TYR A 38 11.01 14.13 -23.09
C TYR A 38 10.63 15.62 -23.09
N GLU A 39 11.15 16.38 -24.03
CA GLU A 39 10.82 17.79 -24.20
C GLU A 39 9.32 17.99 -24.40
N TYR A 40 8.71 17.18 -25.27
CA TYR A 40 7.26 17.21 -25.52
C TYR A 40 6.46 17.01 -24.23
N THR A 41 6.81 15.99 -23.45
CA THR A 41 6.10 15.68 -22.20
C THR A 41 6.24 16.80 -21.17
N VAL A 42 7.45 17.32 -20.96
CA VAL A 42 7.67 18.42 -20.01
C VAL A 42 6.93 19.70 -20.44
N ARG A 43 6.87 20.01 -21.73
CA ARG A 43 6.11 21.15 -22.26
C ARG A 43 4.60 21.00 -22.04
N GLU A 44 4.05 19.79 -22.20
CA GLU A 44 2.66 19.49 -21.85
C GLU A 44 2.39 19.71 -20.36
N ASP A 45 3.28 19.22 -19.49
CA ASP A 45 3.17 19.38 -18.05
C ASP A 45 3.22 20.86 -17.62
N ILE A 46 4.04 21.68 -18.28
CA ILE A 46 4.09 23.15 -18.05
C ILE A 46 2.75 23.79 -18.43
N VAL A 47 2.18 23.43 -19.58
CA VAL A 47 0.85 23.96 -20.01
C VAL A 47 -0.23 23.53 -19.04
N MET A 48 -0.25 22.26 -18.59
CA MET A 48 -1.19 21.78 -17.57
C MET A 48 -1.05 22.54 -16.25
N ALA A 49 0.18 22.78 -15.81
CA ALA A 49 0.41 23.52 -14.57
C ALA A 49 -0.12 24.95 -14.63
N MET A 50 -0.13 25.57 -15.82
CA MET A 50 -0.67 26.92 -16.01
C MET A 50 -2.20 26.99 -15.90
N GLU A 51 -2.93 25.89 -15.97
CA GLU A 51 -4.40 25.88 -15.76
C GLU A 51 -4.77 26.23 -14.31
N GLU A 52 -3.91 25.85 -13.35
CA GLU A 52 -4.17 26.04 -11.92
C GLU A 52 -3.32 27.16 -11.31
N LEU A 53 -2.23 27.55 -12.00
CA LEU A 53 -1.28 28.54 -11.49
C LEU A 53 -1.76 29.97 -11.77
N VAL A 54 -1.85 30.78 -10.71
CA VAL A 54 -2.17 32.19 -10.80
C VAL A 54 -0.91 33.02 -10.56
N LEU A 55 -0.35 33.58 -11.63
CA LEU A 55 0.77 34.52 -11.60
C LEU A 55 0.28 35.93 -11.30
N THR A 56 1.14 36.73 -10.69
CA THR A 56 0.88 38.17 -10.55
C THR A 56 0.89 38.85 -11.94
N ASP A 57 0.24 40.03 -12.06
CA ASP A 57 0.19 40.79 -13.32
C ASP A 57 1.57 41.06 -13.91
N ALA A 58 2.55 41.42 -13.07
CA ALA A 58 3.92 41.64 -13.50
C ALA A 58 4.60 40.40 -14.07
N GLN A 59 4.38 39.23 -13.42
CA GLN A 59 4.95 37.96 -13.87
C GLN A 59 4.31 37.49 -15.18
N ALA A 60 2.98 37.54 -15.27
CA ALA A 60 2.25 37.13 -16.47
C ALA A 60 2.58 38.05 -17.64
N GLN A 61 2.66 39.37 -17.41
CA GLN A 61 3.04 40.34 -18.43
C GLN A 61 4.46 40.10 -18.96
N THR A 62 5.42 39.86 -18.05
CA THR A 62 6.82 39.61 -18.45
C THR A 62 6.94 38.37 -19.33
N LEU A 63 6.23 37.28 -18.99
CA LEU A 63 6.24 36.07 -19.81
C LEU A 63 5.49 36.26 -21.14
N LEU A 64 4.41 37.06 -21.17
CA LEU A 64 3.72 37.40 -22.40
C LEU A 64 4.58 38.21 -23.40
N GLU A 65 5.52 38.98 -22.92
CA GLU A 65 6.48 39.74 -23.76
C GLU A 65 7.47 38.83 -24.48
N SER A 66 7.73 37.64 -23.96
CA SER A 66 8.56 36.66 -24.66
C SER A 66 7.87 36.22 -25.97
N PRO A 67 8.60 36.06 -27.08
CA PRO A 67 8.08 35.51 -28.32
C PRO A 67 7.66 34.04 -28.15
N SER A 68 8.30 33.28 -27.24
CA SER A 68 8.10 31.86 -27.00
C SER A 68 8.12 31.55 -25.48
N PRO A 69 7.08 31.92 -24.72
CA PRO A 69 7.07 31.77 -23.28
C PRO A 69 7.16 30.33 -22.82
N LEU A 70 6.56 29.38 -23.52
CA LEU A 70 6.66 27.96 -23.18
C LEU A 70 8.09 27.42 -23.34
N GLU A 71 8.75 27.77 -24.43
CA GLU A 71 10.15 27.42 -24.68
C GLU A 71 11.07 28.00 -23.60
N ASP A 72 10.85 29.27 -23.20
CA ASP A 72 11.66 29.91 -22.17
C ASP A 72 11.52 29.23 -20.82
N VAL A 73 10.32 28.85 -20.43
CA VAL A 73 10.06 28.10 -19.19
C VAL A 73 10.66 26.70 -19.27
N TYR A 74 10.51 26.01 -20.41
CA TYR A 74 11.13 24.71 -20.62
C TYR A 74 12.66 24.76 -20.47
N ARG A 75 13.31 25.71 -21.12
CA ARG A 75 14.79 25.89 -21.01
C ARG A 75 15.25 26.24 -19.60
N TYR A 76 14.42 26.93 -18.84
CA TYR A 76 14.71 27.16 -17.42
C TYR A 76 14.62 25.88 -16.62
N PHE A 77 13.54 25.10 -16.81
CA PHE A 77 13.33 23.81 -16.16
C PHE A 77 14.44 22.81 -16.49
N ASP A 78 14.86 22.71 -17.75
CA ASP A 78 15.90 21.78 -18.21
C ASP A 78 17.27 22.03 -17.54
N LYS A 79 17.52 23.24 -17.04
CA LYS A 79 18.72 23.59 -16.28
C LYS A 79 18.66 23.24 -14.79
N LEU A 80 17.48 22.90 -14.28
CA LEU A 80 17.32 22.55 -12.87
C LEU A 80 17.79 21.11 -12.66
N GLU A 81 18.57 20.88 -11.60
CA GLU A 81 18.82 19.53 -11.10
C GLU A 81 17.54 19.03 -10.42
N THR A 82 16.76 18.22 -11.12
CA THR A 82 15.46 17.74 -10.62
C THR A 82 15.56 16.51 -9.71
N GLY A 83 16.74 15.92 -9.55
CA GLY A 83 16.90 14.64 -8.84
C GLY A 83 16.20 13.45 -9.53
N TYR A 84 15.68 13.65 -10.74
CA TYR A 84 14.91 12.62 -11.46
C TYR A 84 15.71 11.33 -11.68
N MET A 85 17.00 11.45 -12.02
CA MET A 85 17.89 10.30 -12.20
C MET A 85 18.18 9.60 -10.87
N ASP A 86 18.16 10.31 -9.74
CA ASP A 86 18.33 9.71 -8.42
C ASP A 86 17.07 8.91 -8.05
N VAL A 87 15.88 9.44 -8.31
CA VAL A 87 14.62 8.69 -8.15
C VAL A 87 14.59 7.43 -9.02
N ILE A 88 15.10 7.51 -10.27
CA ILE A 88 15.21 6.32 -11.14
C ILE A 88 16.19 5.30 -10.54
N ARG A 89 17.38 5.73 -10.09
CA ARG A 89 18.36 4.82 -9.47
C ARG A 89 17.77 4.15 -8.23
N ASP A 90 17.18 4.95 -7.33
CA ASP A 90 16.54 4.44 -6.12
C ASP A 90 15.42 3.43 -6.45
N SER A 91 14.64 3.71 -7.50
CA SER A 91 13.60 2.79 -7.98
C SER A 91 14.17 1.48 -8.52
N ILE A 92 15.28 1.54 -9.28
CA ILE A 92 15.98 0.36 -9.80
C ILE A 92 16.54 -0.46 -8.63
N GLU A 93 17.23 0.19 -7.69
CA GLU A 93 17.80 -0.48 -6.51
C GLU A 93 16.72 -1.09 -5.63
N SER A 94 15.66 -0.34 -5.36
CA SER A 94 14.52 -0.83 -4.59
C SER A 94 13.88 -2.05 -5.24
N ARG A 95 13.65 -2.00 -6.56
CA ARG A 95 13.07 -3.13 -7.29
C ARG A 95 14.02 -4.32 -7.37
N ALA A 96 15.33 -4.09 -7.59
CA ALA A 96 16.33 -5.14 -7.58
C ALA A 96 16.40 -5.82 -6.21
N ASN A 97 16.40 -5.05 -5.12
CA ASN A 97 16.37 -5.56 -3.76
C ASN A 97 15.10 -6.37 -3.47
N GLU A 98 13.94 -5.90 -3.95
CA GLU A 98 12.68 -6.62 -3.82
C GLU A 98 12.70 -7.97 -4.54
N VAL A 99 13.27 -8.03 -5.75
CA VAL A 99 13.36 -9.26 -6.57
C VAL A 99 14.46 -10.19 -6.07
N CYS A 100 15.60 -9.66 -5.58
CA CYS A 100 16.70 -10.45 -5.05
C CYS A 100 16.44 -10.99 -3.65
N ARG A 101 15.44 -10.49 -2.94
CA ARG A 101 14.99 -11.09 -1.68
C ARG A 101 14.35 -12.41 -2.02
N GLU A 102 15.09 -13.48 -1.75
CA GLU A 102 14.55 -14.83 -1.87
C GLU A 102 13.30 -14.97 -1.00
N PRO A 103 12.27 -15.74 -1.47
CA PRO A 103 11.03 -15.93 -0.72
C PRO A 103 11.22 -16.50 0.69
N GLU A 104 12.41 -17.04 1.01
CA GLU A 104 12.75 -17.60 2.33
C GLU A 104 12.98 -16.55 3.42
N GLU A 105 13.34 -15.29 3.08
CA GLU A 105 13.47 -14.22 4.08
C GLU A 105 12.15 -13.57 4.45
N LEU A 106 11.14 -13.71 3.61
CA LEU A 106 9.76 -13.31 3.88
C LEU A 106 9.06 -14.40 4.68
N ASN A 107 9.30 -14.49 5.99
CA ASN A 107 8.44 -15.31 6.83
C ASN A 107 7.07 -14.61 6.97
N PRO A 108 6.04 -14.98 6.18
CA PRO A 108 4.75 -14.34 6.23
C PRO A 108 4.03 -14.55 7.57
N MET A 109 4.59 -15.40 8.43
CA MET A 109 4.04 -15.74 9.74
C MET A 109 4.49 -14.81 10.86
N VAL A 110 5.63 -14.08 10.68
CA VAL A 110 6.16 -13.17 11.70
C VAL A 110 5.55 -11.77 11.55
N VAL A 111 4.97 -11.25 12.63
CA VAL A 111 4.39 -9.90 12.69
C VAL A 111 5.39 -8.94 13.30
N TYR A 112 5.64 -7.80 12.63
CA TYR A 112 6.43 -6.71 13.18
C TYR A 112 5.54 -5.85 14.08
N LEU A 113 5.90 -5.75 15.38
CA LEU A 113 5.03 -5.15 16.41
C LEU A 113 5.46 -3.74 16.84
N HIS A 114 6.43 -3.14 16.17
CA HIS A 114 6.87 -1.78 16.48
C HIS A 114 6.35 -0.77 15.44
N SER A 115 6.34 0.52 15.81
CA SER A 115 5.90 1.59 14.94
C SER A 115 6.87 1.86 13.78
N ALA A 116 6.40 2.51 12.70
CA ALA A 116 7.24 2.95 11.60
C ALA A 116 8.37 3.87 12.07
N SER A 117 8.09 4.74 13.05
CA SER A 117 9.10 5.62 13.66
C SER A 117 10.18 4.84 14.42
N TYR A 118 9.81 3.77 15.10
CA TYR A 118 10.77 2.87 15.74
C TYR A 118 11.65 2.19 14.70
N ALA A 119 11.04 1.59 13.67
CA ALA A 119 11.74 0.91 12.58
C ALA A 119 12.78 1.82 11.91
N THR A 120 12.41 3.07 11.62
CA THR A 120 13.32 4.05 11.02
C THR A 120 14.51 4.36 11.92
N LYS A 121 14.28 4.52 13.23
CA LYS A 121 15.35 4.82 14.19
C LYS A 121 16.32 3.66 14.40
N HIS A 122 15.88 2.43 14.20
CA HIS A 122 16.68 1.22 14.45
C HIS A 122 17.20 0.56 13.17
N GLY A 123 16.93 1.14 11.98
CA GLY A 123 17.36 0.58 10.70
C GLY A 123 16.58 -0.67 10.29
N GLU A 124 15.37 -0.86 10.82
CA GLU A 124 14.50 -2.02 10.61
C GLU A 124 13.34 -1.70 9.63
N THR A 125 13.48 -0.64 8.85
CA THR A 125 12.44 -0.13 7.93
C THR A 125 11.97 -1.20 6.95
N ASP A 126 12.88 -2.02 6.48
CA ASP A 126 12.57 -3.13 5.56
C ASP A 126 11.70 -4.18 6.22
N ALA A 127 12.03 -4.60 7.44
CA ALA A 127 11.23 -5.56 8.20
C ALA A 127 9.81 -5.03 8.47
N TYR A 128 9.70 -3.73 8.76
CA TYR A 128 8.42 -3.06 8.91
C TYR A 128 7.59 -3.14 7.62
N TRP A 129 8.14 -2.72 6.47
CA TRP A 129 7.42 -2.72 5.20
C TRP A 129 7.05 -4.12 4.71
N LEU A 130 7.94 -5.10 4.92
CA LEU A 130 7.65 -6.49 4.58
C LEU A 130 6.50 -7.05 5.42
N SER A 131 6.48 -6.72 6.71
CA SER A 131 5.38 -7.12 7.58
C SER A 131 4.08 -6.42 7.21
N ASP A 132 4.12 -5.14 6.84
CA ASP A 132 2.97 -4.35 6.39
C ASP A 132 2.36 -4.95 5.11
N GLN A 133 3.17 -5.26 4.10
CA GLN A 133 2.71 -5.94 2.89
C GLN A 133 2.09 -7.32 3.17
N ALA A 134 2.68 -8.08 4.09
CA ALA A 134 2.14 -9.36 4.49
C ALA A 134 0.83 -9.22 5.29
N ASN A 135 0.68 -8.15 6.07
CA ASN A 135 -0.57 -7.78 6.74
C ASN A 135 -1.68 -7.51 5.73
N TYR A 136 -1.41 -6.66 4.74
CA TYR A 136 -2.36 -6.40 3.66
C TYR A 136 -2.73 -7.67 2.89
N SER A 137 -1.75 -8.50 2.56
CA SER A 137 -1.98 -9.77 1.87
C SER A 137 -2.82 -10.75 2.70
N CYS A 138 -2.59 -10.81 4.00
CA CYS A 138 -3.39 -11.62 4.93
C CYS A 138 -4.84 -11.10 5.03
N LYS A 139 -5.02 -9.79 5.13
CA LYS A 139 -6.34 -9.16 5.10
C LYS A 139 -7.12 -9.51 3.84
N VAL A 140 -6.50 -9.39 2.66
CA VAL A 140 -7.12 -9.75 1.38
C VAL A 140 -7.47 -11.25 1.34
N ALA A 141 -6.58 -12.11 1.85
CA ALA A 141 -6.84 -13.55 1.92
C ALA A 141 -8.02 -13.89 2.83
N ILE A 142 -8.18 -13.22 3.98
CA ILE A 142 -9.35 -13.39 4.85
C ILE A 142 -10.64 -12.99 4.13
N GLU A 143 -10.64 -11.84 3.43
CA GLU A 143 -11.80 -11.37 2.67
C GLU A 143 -12.17 -12.35 1.54
N GLN A 144 -11.16 -12.86 0.83
CA GLN A 144 -11.35 -13.87 -0.23
C GLN A 144 -11.86 -15.19 0.34
N ALA A 145 -11.26 -15.70 1.42
CA ALA A 145 -11.70 -16.93 2.06
C ALA A 145 -13.16 -16.84 2.55
N ILE A 146 -13.55 -15.71 3.17
CA ILE A 146 -14.94 -15.45 3.54
C ILE A 146 -15.85 -15.48 2.30
N SER A 147 -15.45 -14.82 1.21
CA SER A 147 -16.26 -14.77 -0.01
C SER A 147 -16.36 -16.12 -0.71
N THR A 148 -15.25 -16.87 -0.78
CA THR A 148 -15.19 -18.18 -1.47
C THR A 148 -15.98 -19.27 -0.73
N HIS A 149 -15.89 -19.26 0.60
CA HIS A 149 -16.53 -20.29 1.44
C HIS A 149 -17.94 -19.89 1.92
N TYR A 150 -18.50 -18.78 1.42
CA TYR A 150 -19.87 -18.37 1.70
C TYR A 150 -20.82 -18.84 0.61
N GLY A 151 -21.72 -19.74 0.95
CA GLY A 151 -22.77 -20.25 0.06
C GLY A 151 -24.01 -20.68 0.86
N ASP A 152 -25.16 -20.69 0.24
CA ASP A 152 -26.45 -21.07 0.85
C ASP A 152 -26.74 -20.32 2.18
N ASN A 153 -26.44 -19.05 2.24
CA ASN A 153 -26.54 -18.19 3.43
C ASN A 153 -25.71 -18.69 4.64
N ARG A 154 -24.68 -19.46 4.40
CA ARG A 154 -23.78 -20.00 5.43
C ARG A 154 -22.33 -19.86 5.04
N LEU A 155 -21.48 -19.51 6.01
CA LEU A 155 -20.03 -19.54 5.88
C LEU A 155 -19.49 -20.88 6.41
N ASP A 156 -18.74 -21.62 5.58
CA ASP A 156 -17.87 -22.69 6.06
C ASP A 156 -16.63 -22.08 6.71
N THR A 157 -16.79 -21.75 7.99
CA THR A 157 -15.74 -21.07 8.76
C THR A 157 -14.51 -21.95 8.99
N ALA A 158 -14.65 -23.27 8.98
CA ALA A 158 -13.54 -24.18 9.23
C ALA A 158 -12.57 -24.18 8.05
N SER A 159 -13.07 -24.39 6.83
CA SER A 159 -12.27 -24.36 5.60
C SER A 159 -11.68 -22.96 5.35
N ALA A 160 -12.46 -21.89 5.52
CA ALA A 160 -12.00 -20.53 5.34
C ALA A 160 -10.84 -20.17 6.29
N VAL A 161 -10.93 -20.55 7.57
CA VAL A 161 -9.87 -20.28 8.56
C VAL A 161 -8.64 -21.13 8.29
N GLN A 162 -8.81 -22.39 7.91
CA GLN A 162 -7.69 -23.29 7.62
C GLN A 162 -6.84 -22.75 6.47
N GLU A 163 -7.47 -22.33 5.37
CA GLU A 163 -6.79 -21.76 4.20
C GLU A 163 -5.89 -20.58 4.57
N VAL A 164 -6.41 -19.63 5.34
CA VAL A 164 -5.65 -18.45 5.76
C VAL A 164 -4.56 -18.81 6.76
N MET A 165 -4.86 -19.68 7.71
CA MET A 165 -3.92 -20.09 8.77
C MET A 165 -2.72 -20.89 8.21
N GLU A 166 -2.92 -21.69 7.16
CA GLU A 166 -1.85 -22.42 6.49
C GLU A 166 -0.90 -21.47 5.76
N LYS A 167 -1.41 -20.42 5.13
CA LYS A 167 -0.63 -19.47 4.34
C LYS A 167 0.10 -18.43 5.18
N PHE A 168 -0.54 -17.87 6.19
CA PHE A 168 -0.03 -16.72 6.96
C PHE A 168 0.29 -17.04 8.42
N GLY A 169 -0.04 -18.23 8.89
CA GLY A 169 0.11 -18.64 10.28
C GLY A 169 -0.94 -18.03 11.23
N PRO A 170 -1.05 -18.59 12.43
CA PRO A 170 -2.04 -18.15 13.41
C PRO A 170 -1.75 -16.75 13.97
N GLU A 171 -0.49 -16.37 14.07
CA GLU A 171 -0.07 -15.12 14.68
C GLU A 171 -0.49 -13.91 13.83
N ARG A 172 -0.16 -13.91 12.54
CA ARG A 172 -0.55 -12.84 11.61
C ARG A 172 -2.07 -12.79 11.40
N MET A 173 -2.71 -13.94 11.23
CA MET A 173 -4.17 -13.99 11.12
C MET A 173 -4.84 -13.37 12.35
N ASN A 174 -4.39 -13.71 13.56
CA ASN A 174 -4.90 -13.13 14.80
C ASN A 174 -4.64 -11.63 14.90
N PHE A 175 -3.46 -11.17 14.46
CA PHE A 175 -3.13 -9.76 14.43
C PHE A 175 -4.10 -8.96 13.56
N ILE A 176 -4.35 -9.38 12.32
CA ILE A 176 -5.27 -8.70 11.38
C ILE A 176 -6.72 -8.71 11.90
N LEU A 177 -7.17 -9.84 12.44
CA LEU A 177 -8.51 -9.93 13.03
C LEU A 177 -8.67 -9.01 14.25
N ALA A 178 -7.68 -9.00 15.13
CA ALA A 178 -7.72 -8.17 16.33
C ALA A 178 -7.64 -6.67 15.98
N ASN A 179 -6.77 -6.27 15.05
CA ASN A 179 -6.68 -4.91 14.55
C ASN A 179 -8.04 -4.44 13.99
N THR A 180 -8.66 -5.25 13.13
CA THR A 180 -9.99 -4.96 12.56
C THR A 180 -11.05 -4.78 13.66
N ILE A 181 -11.09 -5.67 14.66
CA ILE A 181 -12.09 -5.62 15.73
C ILE A 181 -11.88 -4.44 16.66
N GLN A 182 -10.64 -4.08 16.99
CA GLN A 182 -10.34 -2.91 17.81
C GLN A 182 -10.82 -1.61 17.13
N HIS A 183 -10.64 -1.48 15.80
CA HIS A 183 -11.15 -0.34 15.04
C HIS A 183 -12.68 -0.33 14.87
N LYS A 184 -13.32 -1.50 15.01
CA LYS A 184 -14.79 -1.66 14.95
C LYS A 184 -15.43 -1.86 16.34
N ASP A 185 -14.83 -1.35 17.41
CA ASP A 185 -15.32 -1.60 18.78
C ASP A 185 -16.76 -1.10 19.00
N ALA A 186 -17.18 -0.04 18.30
CA ALA A 186 -18.56 0.46 18.33
C ALA A 186 -19.55 -0.38 17.50
N ASP A 187 -19.09 -1.32 16.66
CA ASP A 187 -19.95 -2.13 15.80
C ASP A 187 -20.70 -3.20 16.61
N GLY A 188 -22.04 -3.09 16.63
CA GLY A 188 -22.90 -4.03 17.36
C GLY A 188 -22.93 -5.46 16.77
N ARG A 189 -22.40 -5.68 15.59
CA ARG A 189 -22.31 -7.01 14.92
C ARG A 189 -21.14 -7.84 15.46
N ILE A 190 -20.15 -7.20 16.09
CA ILE A 190 -19.03 -7.88 16.73
C ILE A 190 -19.40 -8.29 18.15
N SER A 191 -19.22 -9.56 18.48
CA SER A 191 -19.51 -10.13 19.79
C SER A 191 -18.60 -9.54 20.88
N ARG A 192 -19.14 -9.49 22.11
CA ARG A 192 -18.38 -8.99 23.29
C ARG A 192 -17.12 -9.82 23.54
N ASP A 193 -17.20 -11.14 23.32
CA ASP A 193 -16.07 -12.06 23.51
C ASP A 193 -14.93 -11.78 22.53
N ASN A 194 -15.25 -11.49 21.26
CA ASN A 194 -14.24 -11.13 20.27
C ASN A 194 -13.64 -9.75 20.54
N LYS A 195 -14.44 -8.78 20.99
CA LYS A 195 -13.92 -7.46 21.43
C LYS A 195 -12.98 -7.57 22.63
N ALA A 196 -13.33 -8.40 23.62
CA ALA A 196 -12.48 -8.63 24.77
C ALA A 196 -11.17 -9.33 24.37
N TRP A 197 -11.25 -10.35 23.55
CA TRP A 197 -10.08 -11.04 23.02
C TRP A 197 -9.18 -10.12 22.18
N ALA A 198 -9.73 -9.32 21.27
CA ALA A 198 -8.94 -8.44 20.44
C ALA A 198 -8.06 -7.49 21.27
N LYS A 199 -8.55 -7.02 22.40
CA LYS A 199 -7.79 -6.16 23.34
C LYS A 199 -6.60 -6.86 24.02
N THR A 200 -6.52 -8.19 23.95
CA THR A 200 -5.37 -8.96 24.47
C THR A 200 -4.24 -9.09 23.49
N ILE A 201 -4.47 -8.77 22.21
CA ILE A 201 -3.45 -8.83 21.16
C ILE A 201 -2.75 -7.47 21.09
N PRO A 202 -1.41 -7.43 21.26
CA PRO A 202 -0.66 -6.18 21.20
C PRO A 202 -0.71 -5.58 19.78
N MET A 203 -0.88 -4.26 19.73
CA MET A 203 -0.87 -3.47 18.49
C MET A 203 0.26 -2.44 18.55
N PRO A 204 0.90 -2.12 17.43
CA PRO A 204 1.82 -0.99 17.36
C PRO A 204 1.14 0.33 17.76
N GLU A 205 1.92 1.27 18.32
CA GLU A 205 1.38 2.56 18.77
C GLU A 205 0.77 3.39 17.64
N ASP A 206 1.23 3.19 16.41
CA ASP A 206 0.76 3.87 15.20
C ASP A 206 -0.28 3.06 14.40
N SER A 207 -0.83 1.97 14.98
CA SER A 207 -1.82 1.11 14.31
C SER A 207 -3.13 1.81 13.92
N ALA A 208 -3.36 3.02 14.43
CA ALA A 208 -4.51 3.85 14.11
C ALA A 208 -4.27 4.80 12.92
N THR A 209 -3.11 4.78 12.28
CA THR A 209 -2.82 5.66 11.13
C THR A 209 -3.61 5.27 9.89
N SER A 210 -3.81 6.21 8.97
CA SER A 210 -4.59 6.00 7.74
C SER A 210 -4.05 4.87 6.86
N GLN A 211 -2.75 4.61 6.89
CA GLN A 211 -2.09 3.55 6.13
C GLN A 211 -2.46 2.17 6.66
N GLN A 212 -2.57 2.02 7.97
CA GLN A 212 -2.96 0.76 8.61
C GLN A 212 -4.48 0.51 8.58
N CYS A 213 -5.29 1.52 8.30
CA CYS A 213 -6.71 1.33 7.99
C CYS A 213 -6.91 0.51 6.70
N ALA A 214 -5.92 0.45 5.80
CA ALA A 214 -5.97 -0.41 4.61
C ALA A 214 -5.95 -1.90 4.97
N ASP A 215 -5.39 -2.27 6.13
CA ASP A 215 -5.33 -3.65 6.62
C ASP A 215 -6.61 -4.10 7.32
N LEU A 216 -7.61 -3.23 7.46
CA LEU A 216 -8.88 -3.59 8.08
C LEU A 216 -9.75 -4.41 7.14
N ILE A 217 -10.28 -5.53 7.64
CA ILE A 217 -11.16 -6.40 6.89
C ILE A 217 -12.49 -5.70 6.61
N VAL A 218 -12.95 -5.77 5.36
CA VAL A 218 -14.22 -5.21 4.92
C VAL A 218 -15.24 -6.32 4.67
N ASP A 219 -16.34 -6.33 5.42
CA ASP A 219 -17.47 -7.23 5.21
C ASP A 219 -18.27 -6.82 3.96
N ARG A 220 -17.90 -7.37 2.80
CA ARG A 220 -18.56 -7.03 1.54
C ARG A 220 -19.78 -7.92 1.25
N VAL A 221 -19.75 -9.16 1.72
CA VAL A 221 -20.76 -10.17 1.38
C VAL A 221 -21.92 -10.14 2.37
N ASN A 222 -21.63 -10.22 3.67
CA ASN A 222 -22.65 -10.21 4.73
C ASN A 222 -22.04 -9.62 6.01
N PRO A 223 -22.64 -8.56 6.56
CA PRO A 223 -22.19 -7.99 7.83
C PRO A 223 -22.20 -9.03 8.96
N GLY A 224 -21.10 -9.10 9.70
CA GLY A 224 -20.95 -10.03 10.84
C GLY A 224 -20.22 -11.32 10.51
N LEU A 225 -19.88 -11.61 9.25
CA LEU A 225 -19.09 -12.79 8.89
C LEU A 225 -17.69 -12.75 9.50
N VAL A 226 -17.11 -11.55 9.67
CA VAL A 226 -15.82 -11.36 10.36
C VAL A 226 -15.90 -11.85 11.81
N ASP A 227 -17.01 -11.62 12.52
CA ASP A 227 -17.20 -12.13 13.89
C ASP A 227 -17.22 -13.65 13.93
N LEU A 228 -17.92 -14.29 12.98
CA LEU A 228 -17.96 -15.74 12.86
C LEU A 228 -16.60 -16.32 12.51
N PHE A 229 -15.92 -15.75 11.54
CA PHE A 229 -14.56 -16.14 11.15
C PHE A 229 -13.60 -16.02 12.34
N THR A 230 -13.63 -14.90 13.05
CA THR A 230 -12.77 -14.67 14.22
C THR A 230 -13.01 -15.69 15.31
N ARG A 231 -14.26 -16.05 15.58
CA ARG A 231 -14.60 -17.07 16.59
C ARG A 231 -14.00 -18.41 16.25
N GLN A 232 -14.09 -18.81 14.98
CA GLN A 232 -13.50 -20.07 14.50
C GLN A 232 -11.96 -20.00 14.50
N ALA A 233 -11.36 -18.89 14.08
CA ALA A 233 -9.93 -18.68 14.08
C ALA A 233 -9.34 -18.87 15.49
N ARG A 234 -9.94 -18.23 16.50
CA ARG A 234 -9.53 -18.38 17.92
C ARG A 234 -9.59 -19.84 18.37
N LYS A 235 -10.65 -20.55 18.00
CA LYS A 235 -10.81 -21.97 18.34
C LYS A 235 -9.73 -22.82 17.68
N ALA A 236 -9.48 -22.64 16.39
CA ALA A 236 -8.46 -23.38 15.65
C ALA A 236 -7.04 -23.15 16.21
N VAL A 237 -6.71 -21.90 16.58
CA VAL A 237 -5.42 -21.58 17.22
C VAL A 237 -5.27 -22.30 18.56
N GLN A 238 -6.29 -22.26 19.42
CA GLN A 238 -6.27 -22.97 20.71
C GLN A 238 -6.14 -24.49 20.57
N GLU A 239 -6.78 -25.08 19.57
CA GLU A 239 -6.66 -26.51 19.28
C GLU A 239 -5.25 -26.88 18.82
N LYS A 240 -4.63 -26.05 17.96
CA LYS A 240 -3.25 -26.22 17.50
C LYS A 240 -2.25 -26.13 18.67
N GLU A 241 -2.42 -25.16 19.55
CA GLU A 241 -1.57 -24.99 20.75
C GLU A 241 -1.69 -26.18 21.68
N LYS A 242 -2.90 -26.65 21.98
CA LYS A 242 -3.14 -27.85 22.79
C LYS A 242 -2.50 -29.10 22.17
N GLY A 243 -2.62 -29.26 20.85
CA GLY A 243 -1.97 -30.35 20.11
C GLY A 243 -0.44 -30.32 20.25
N SER A 244 0.16 -29.14 20.10
CA SER A 244 1.61 -28.97 20.25
C SER A 244 2.11 -29.27 21.66
N VAL A 245 1.39 -28.81 22.70
CA VAL A 245 1.72 -29.10 24.11
C VAL A 245 1.63 -30.59 24.40
N LEU A 246 0.57 -31.27 23.95
CA LEU A 246 0.41 -32.70 24.12
C LEU A 246 1.51 -33.50 23.42
N GLN A 247 1.97 -33.05 22.26
CA GLN A 247 3.05 -33.71 21.54
C GLN A 247 4.39 -33.55 22.25
N LYS A 248 4.69 -32.37 22.81
CA LYS A 248 5.89 -32.13 23.64
C LYS A 248 5.87 -33.00 24.90
N LEU A 249 4.75 -33.07 25.60
CA LEU A 249 4.59 -33.90 26.79
C LEU A 249 4.77 -35.41 26.49
N LYS A 250 4.32 -35.88 25.33
CA LYS A 250 4.54 -37.27 24.89
C LYS A 250 5.99 -37.58 24.56
N GLN A 251 6.75 -36.61 24.10
CA GLN A 251 8.20 -36.74 23.82
C GLN A 251 9.05 -36.71 25.10
N GLU A 252 8.60 -36.02 26.13
CA GLU A 252 9.31 -35.89 27.43
C GLU A 252 9.03 -37.05 28.41
N LEU A 253 7.95 -37.86 28.16
CA LEU A 253 7.68 -39.04 28.98
C LEU A 253 8.69 -40.16 28.64
N PRO A 254 9.56 -40.60 29.58
CA PRO A 254 10.44 -41.71 29.33
C PRO A 254 9.66 -42.97 29.02
N ALA A 255 10.05 -43.66 27.95
CA ALA A 255 9.48 -44.96 27.60
C ALA A 255 9.56 -45.91 28.80
N HIS A 256 8.45 -46.20 29.42
CA HIS A 256 8.36 -47.20 30.47
C HIS A 256 8.75 -48.53 29.86
N LYS A 257 10.00 -49.02 30.14
CA LYS A 257 10.37 -50.39 29.81
C LYS A 257 9.51 -51.32 30.70
N PRO A 258 8.78 -52.27 30.11
CA PRO A 258 8.15 -53.29 30.92
C PRO A 258 9.26 -54.08 31.65
N ALA A 259 9.13 -54.19 32.96
CA ALA A 259 9.95 -55.08 33.76
C ALA A 259 9.72 -56.52 33.32
N ALA A 260 10.81 -57.21 32.98
CA ALA A 260 10.83 -58.63 32.66
C ALA A 260 10.68 -59.48 33.93
#